data_70cf32d50b0f7fa507cc219dd530e7be
#
_entry.id   70cf32d50b0f7fa507cc219dd530e7be
#
_cell.length_a   1.000
_cell.length_b   1.000
_cell.length_c   1.000
_cell.angle_alpha   90.00
_cell.angle_beta   90.00
_cell.angle_gamma   90.00
#
_symmetry.space_group_name_H-M   'P 1'
#
loop_
_entity.id
_entity.type
_entity.pdbx_description
1 polymer ?
#
loop_
_entity_poly.entity_id
_entity_poly.type
_entity_poly.pdbx_seq_one_letter_code
_entity_poly.pdbx_strand_id
1 'polypeptide(L)'
;MRRKSLLLFVVFLCALAYADEWKREYKVGAKPELRVETNDARIEVRRGGPTIQVRVETDGYKIGPGDVHIYDRQDGDAVSLDVRAPSGPFISFRNRWIHVEVTVPANAKVNLHSGDGSLIVSGISAPADLSTGDGHIDVSDFSGPLKAKTSDGSMRISGRFDDLSLSTGDGHIDCEVQPGSKMGGRWMIRTSDGTVNLHLPNDFIANLEARTGDGHVRVNLPITMKSSSSNGHRVEGALNGGGNLLDIQTGDGSININ
;
A
#
# COMPACT_ATOMS: atom_id res chain seq x y z
N MET A 1 10.32 -11.86 -74.94
CA MET A 1 10.34 -10.88 -73.82
C MET A 1 9.81 -11.55 -72.57
N ARG A 2 10.68 -11.93 -71.64
CA ARG A 2 10.32 -12.60 -70.34
C ARG A 2 10.37 -11.52 -69.26
N ARG A 3 9.23 -11.18 -68.66
CA ARG A 3 9.11 -10.31 -67.49
C ARG A 3 9.54 -11.10 -66.25
N LYS A 4 10.63 -10.63 -65.60
CA LYS A 4 11.04 -11.07 -64.27
C LYS A 4 10.25 -10.32 -63.24
N SER A 5 9.35 -10.99 -62.52
CA SER A 5 8.70 -10.47 -61.31
C SER A 5 9.69 -10.49 -60.15
N LEU A 6 10.01 -9.30 -59.65
CA LEU A 6 10.81 -9.14 -58.44
C LEU A 6 9.84 -9.21 -57.23
N LEU A 7 9.91 -10.33 -56.49
CA LEU A 7 9.19 -10.48 -55.21
C LEU A 7 9.96 -9.72 -54.13
N LEU A 8 9.39 -8.61 -53.67
CA LEU A 8 9.93 -7.83 -52.56
C LEU A 8 9.50 -8.54 -51.24
N PHE A 9 10.46 -9.19 -50.56
CA PHE A 9 10.26 -9.80 -49.26
C PHE A 9 10.36 -8.68 -48.21
N VAL A 10 9.24 -8.19 -47.70
CA VAL A 10 9.20 -7.29 -46.54
C VAL A 10 9.37 -8.13 -45.30
N VAL A 11 10.57 -8.14 -44.74
CA VAL A 11 10.85 -8.71 -43.41
C VAL A 11 10.27 -7.75 -42.38
N PHE A 12 9.11 -8.12 -41.80
CA PHE A 12 8.57 -7.46 -40.64
C PHE A 12 9.43 -7.84 -39.44
N LEU A 13 10.36 -6.98 -39.07
CA LEU A 13 11.14 -7.09 -37.85
C LEU A 13 10.20 -6.77 -36.70
N CYS A 14 9.54 -7.77 -36.12
CA CYS A 14 8.84 -7.64 -34.84
C CYS A 14 9.92 -7.34 -33.79
N ALA A 15 9.99 -6.10 -33.35
CA ALA A 15 10.77 -5.72 -32.17
C ALA A 15 10.09 -6.41 -30.97
N LEU A 16 10.63 -7.53 -30.53
CA LEU A 16 10.28 -8.16 -29.26
C LEU A 16 10.64 -7.17 -28.15
N ALA A 17 9.64 -6.60 -27.50
CA ALA A 17 9.83 -5.90 -26.24
C ALA A 17 10.39 -6.94 -25.26
N TYR A 18 11.63 -6.78 -24.84
CA TYR A 18 12.26 -7.65 -23.83
C TYR A 18 11.77 -7.16 -22.46
N ALA A 19 10.65 -7.70 -22.00
CA ALA A 19 10.37 -7.76 -20.58
C ALA A 19 11.26 -8.87 -20.01
N ASP A 20 12.08 -8.54 -19.03
CA ASP A 20 12.87 -9.54 -18.31
C ASP A 20 12.09 -10.03 -17.08
N GLU A 21 12.17 -11.30 -16.78
CA GLU A 21 11.35 -11.92 -15.73
C GLU A 21 12.20 -12.83 -14.84
N TRP A 22 12.00 -12.70 -13.52
CA TRP A 22 12.56 -13.59 -12.52
C TRP A 22 11.44 -14.16 -11.65
N LYS A 23 11.48 -15.47 -11.40
CA LYS A 23 10.48 -16.18 -10.59
C LYS A 23 11.15 -17.06 -9.55
N ARG A 24 10.55 -17.10 -8.35
CA ARG A 24 10.97 -18.03 -7.31
C ARG A 24 9.81 -18.42 -6.41
N GLU A 25 9.86 -19.66 -5.92
CA GLU A 25 8.88 -20.19 -4.97
C GLU A 25 9.60 -20.64 -3.71
N TYR A 26 8.99 -20.32 -2.55
CA TYR A 26 9.50 -20.63 -1.23
C TYR A 26 8.45 -21.43 -0.46
N LYS A 27 8.86 -22.60 0.05
CA LYS A 27 8.04 -23.40 0.96
C LYS A 27 8.14 -22.79 2.35
N VAL A 28 7.02 -22.46 2.95
CA VAL A 28 6.91 -21.86 4.28
C VAL A 28 5.99 -22.69 5.16
N GLY A 29 6.17 -22.59 6.47
CA GLY A 29 5.38 -23.33 7.46
C GLY A 29 4.23 -22.50 8.02
N ALA A 30 4.00 -22.62 9.34
CA ALA A 30 2.82 -22.08 9.99
C ALA A 30 2.85 -20.57 10.25
N LYS A 31 4.03 -19.94 10.24
CA LYS A 31 4.22 -18.51 10.53
C LYS A 31 4.98 -17.82 9.41
N PRO A 32 4.42 -17.78 8.20
CA PRO A 32 5.09 -17.15 7.07
C PRO A 32 5.29 -15.64 7.30
N GLU A 33 6.45 -15.15 6.93
CA GLU A 33 6.77 -13.73 6.93
C GLU A 33 7.39 -13.36 5.57
N LEU A 34 6.88 -12.29 4.96
CA LEU A 34 7.40 -11.69 3.75
C LEU A 34 7.96 -10.31 4.06
N ARG A 35 9.20 -10.07 3.64
CA ARG A 35 9.80 -8.74 3.61
C ARG A 35 10.24 -8.43 2.18
N VAL A 36 9.77 -7.30 1.63
CA VAL A 36 10.20 -6.79 0.33
C VAL A 36 10.70 -5.37 0.48
N GLU A 37 11.90 -5.12 0.00
CA GLU A 37 12.51 -3.80 -0.08
C GLU A 37 12.86 -3.48 -1.53
N THR A 38 12.57 -2.25 -1.96
CA THR A 38 12.95 -1.76 -3.29
C THR A 38 13.14 -0.24 -3.26
N ASN A 39 13.92 0.28 -4.18
CA ASN A 39 14.06 1.73 -4.33
C ASN A 39 12.95 2.35 -5.20
N ASP A 40 12.39 1.61 -6.19
CA ASP A 40 11.52 2.25 -7.18
C ASP A 40 10.54 1.27 -7.87
N ALA A 41 10.23 0.12 -7.25
CA ALA A 41 9.32 -0.84 -7.85
C ALA A 41 7.91 -0.75 -7.28
N ARG A 42 6.91 -0.98 -8.12
CA ARG A 42 5.56 -1.31 -7.67
C ARG A 42 5.58 -2.68 -7.04
N ILE A 43 5.07 -2.81 -5.83
CA ILE A 43 4.95 -4.08 -5.12
C ILE A 43 3.48 -4.43 -4.99
N GLU A 44 3.12 -5.62 -5.43
CA GLU A 44 1.78 -6.17 -5.30
C GLU A 44 1.82 -7.50 -4.56
N VAL A 45 1.15 -7.56 -3.39
CA VAL A 45 1.04 -8.76 -2.56
C VAL A 45 -0.41 -9.20 -2.52
N ARG A 46 -0.66 -10.45 -2.90
CA ARG A 46 -1.99 -11.04 -2.91
C ARG A 46 -2.01 -12.35 -2.13
N ARG A 47 -3.17 -12.66 -1.57
CA ARG A 47 -3.42 -14.00 -1.06
C ARG A 47 -3.25 -15.04 -2.16
N GLY A 48 -2.51 -16.11 -1.84
CA GLY A 48 -2.27 -17.26 -2.73
C GLY A 48 -2.41 -18.59 -2.01
N GLY A 49 -1.64 -19.57 -2.47
CA GLY A 49 -1.55 -20.91 -1.90
C GLY A 49 -0.71 -20.99 -0.62
N PRO A 50 -0.25 -22.18 -0.25
CA PRO A 50 0.53 -22.41 0.97
C PRO A 50 2.01 -22.01 0.87
N THR A 51 2.46 -21.56 -0.28
CA THR A 51 3.84 -21.15 -0.54
C THR A 51 3.91 -19.65 -0.79
N ILE A 52 5.11 -19.07 -0.66
CA ILE A 52 5.38 -17.70 -1.12
C ILE A 52 5.92 -17.81 -2.53
N GLN A 53 5.23 -17.23 -3.50
CA GLN A 53 5.67 -17.15 -4.89
C GLN A 53 5.96 -15.71 -5.25
N VAL A 54 7.14 -15.48 -5.77
CA VAL A 54 7.63 -14.17 -6.18
C VAL A 54 7.84 -14.16 -7.68
N ARG A 55 7.38 -13.07 -8.30
CA ARG A 55 7.62 -12.73 -9.70
C ARG A 55 8.09 -11.30 -9.78
N VAL A 56 9.21 -11.06 -10.40
CA VAL A 56 9.73 -9.74 -10.71
C VAL A 56 9.75 -9.58 -12.21
N GLU A 57 9.05 -8.59 -12.71
CA GLU A 57 9.02 -8.21 -14.12
C GLU A 57 9.62 -6.83 -14.30
N THR A 58 10.35 -6.65 -15.39
CA THR A 58 10.94 -5.35 -15.74
C THR A 58 10.67 -5.02 -17.19
N ASP A 59 10.48 -3.76 -17.49
CA ASP A 59 10.50 -3.24 -18.86
C ASP A 59 11.55 -2.13 -18.96
N GLY A 60 12.38 -2.20 -20.00
CA GLY A 60 13.49 -1.28 -20.20
C GLY A 60 14.70 -1.48 -19.28
N TYR A 61 14.66 -2.50 -18.42
CA TYR A 61 15.77 -2.98 -17.58
C TYR A 61 16.04 -4.46 -17.87
N LYS A 62 17.26 -4.90 -17.56
CA LYS A 62 17.62 -6.32 -17.51
C LYS A 62 17.83 -6.76 -16.06
N ILE A 63 17.43 -7.97 -15.73
CA ILE A 63 17.70 -8.54 -14.43
C ILE A 63 19.10 -9.16 -14.46
N GLY A 64 20.04 -8.62 -13.67
CA GLY A 64 21.41 -9.11 -13.58
C GLY A 64 22.46 -8.05 -13.33
N PRO A 65 23.75 -8.42 -13.40
CA PRO A 65 24.86 -7.52 -13.10
C PRO A 65 24.87 -6.26 -13.97
N GLY A 66 24.91 -5.11 -13.32
CA GLY A 66 24.98 -3.80 -13.99
C GLY A 66 23.61 -3.14 -14.25
N ASP A 67 22.49 -3.78 -13.93
CA ASP A 67 21.15 -3.25 -14.09
C ASP A 67 20.29 -3.56 -12.85
N VAL A 68 19.19 -4.32 -12.93
CA VAL A 68 18.36 -4.65 -11.76
C VAL A 68 18.96 -5.85 -11.00
N HIS A 69 19.29 -5.61 -9.73
CA HIS A 69 19.77 -6.66 -8.83
C HIS A 69 18.64 -7.16 -7.95
N ILE A 70 18.51 -8.49 -7.88
CA ILE A 70 17.56 -9.16 -6.98
C ILE A 70 18.36 -9.98 -5.99
N TYR A 71 18.22 -9.63 -4.69
CA TYR A 71 18.78 -10.39 -3.58
C TYR A 71 17.64 -11.04 -2.83
N ASP A 72 17.62 -12.34 -2.80
CA ASP A 72 16.61 -13.10 -2.08
C ASP A 72 17.25 -14.00 -1.02
N ARG A 73 16.55 -14.17 0.08
CA ARG A 73 16.97 -15.02 1.20
C ARG A 73 15.75 -15.64 1.85
N GLN A 74 15.87 -16.90 2.19
CA GLN A 74 14.92 -17.59 3.07
C GLN A 74 15.62 -18.02 4.36
N ASP A 75 14.97 -17.76 5.50
CA ASP A 75 15.38 -18.21 6.82
C ASP A 75 14.14 -18.79 7.55
N GLY A 76 14.03 -20.12 7.53
CA GLY A 76 12.82 -20.81 7.98
C GLY A 76 11.58 -20.38 7.19
N ASP A 77 10.60 -19.78 7.91
CA ASP A 77 9.35 -19.29 7.33
C ASP A 77 9.44 -17.83 6.84
N ALA A 78 10.58 -17.15 7.08
CA ALA A 78 10.79 -15.78 6.66
C ALA A 78 11.48 -15.72 5.29
N VAL A 79 10.88 -14.99 4.35
CA VAL A 79 11.40 -14.71 3.02
C VAL A 79 11.66 -13.21 2.90
N SER A 80 12.89 -12.85 2.54
CA SER A 80 13.31 -11.48 2.29
C SER A 80 13.69 -11.32 0.82
N LEU A 81 13.22 -10.27 0.20
CA LEU A 81 13.52 -9.87 -1.17
C LEU A 81 13.99 -8.42 -1.18
N ASP A 82 15.13 -8.16 -1.78
CA ASP A 82 15.63 -6.81 -2.02
C ASP A 82 15.84 -6.64 -3.54
N VAL A 83 15.09 -5.70 -4.14
CA VAL A 83 15.12 -5.41 -5.58
C VAL A 83 15.67 -4.01 -5.78
N ARG A 84 16.85 -3.91 -6.36
CA ARG A 84 17.55 -2.65 -6.57
C ARG A 84 17.65 -2.31 -8.04
N ALA A 85 17.00 -1.20 -8.43
CA ALA A 85 17.22 -0.57 -9.72
C ALA A 85 18.53 0.25 -9.68
N PRO A 86 19.22 0.41 -10.82
CA PRO A 86 20.41 1.25 -10.88
C PRO A 86 20.05 2.71 -10.58
N SER A 87 20.85 3.35 -9.72
CA SER A 87 20.74 4.75 -9.38
C SER A 87 21.54 5.61 -10.36
N GLY A 88 20.98 6.68 -10.92
CA GLY A 88 21.71 7.65 -11.71
C GLY A 88 20.84 8.39 -12.73
N PRO A 89 21.33 9.52 -13.27
CA PRO A 89 20.60 10.25 -14.30
C PRO A 89 20.67 9.48 -15.63
N PHE A 90 19.63 8.71 -15.92
CA PHE A 90 19.50 8.06 -17.22
C PHE A 90 18.71 8.96 -18.18
N ILE A 91 19.36 9.43 -19.23
CA ILE A 91 18.65 10.02 -20.38
C ILE A 91 18.06 8.84 -21.17
N SER A 92 16.87 8.41 -20.82
CA SER A 92 16.13 7.40 -21.55
C SER A 92 14.81 7.99 -22.03
N PHE A 93 14.54 7.86 -23.32
CA PHE A 93 13.25 8.24 -23.92
C PHE A 93 12.18 7.13 -23.78
N ARG A 94 12.45 6.05 -23.02
CA ARG A 94 11.52 4.95 -22.75
C ARG A 94 11.11 4.97 -21.31
N ASN A 95 9.82 4.78 -21.05
CA ASN A 95 9.32 4.47 -19.72
C ASN A 95 9.95 3.15 -19.27
N ARG A 96 10.54 3.15 -18.10
CA ARG A 96 11.10 1.97 -17.45
C ARG A 96 10.28 1.67 -16.20
N TRP A 97 10.03 0.42 -15.91
CA TRP A 97 9.33 0.04 -14.71
C TRP A 97 9.80 -1.32 -14.19
N ILE A 98 9.61 -1.51 -12.90
CA ILE A 98 9.83 -2.76 -12.18
C ILE A 98 8.54 -3.07 -11.43
N HIS A 99 8.05 -4.29 -11.58
CA HIS A 99 6.89 -4.80 -10.90
C HIS A 99 7.25 -6.06 -10.13
N VAL A 100 6.99 -6.06 -8.82
CA VAL A 100 7.20 -7.18 -7.91
C VAL A 100 5.82 -7.71 -7.52
N GLU A 101 5.46 -8.87 -8.05
CA GLU A 101 4.25 -9.59 -7.69
C GLU A 101 4.59 -10.70 -6.71
N VAL A 102 3.87 -10.77 -5.60
CA VAL A 102 4.05 -11.84 -4.61
C VAL A 102 2.70 -12.41 -4.21
N THR A 103 2.58 -13.72 -4.28
CA THR A 103 1.47 -14.43 -3.66
C THR A 103 1.93 -15.09 -2.38
N VAL A 104 1.14 -14.94 -1.30
CA VAL A 104 1.47 -15.43 0.03
C VAL A 104 0.29 -16.16 0.67
N PRO A 105 0.50 -17.03 1.65
CA PRO A 105 -0.58 -17.52 2.51
C PRO A 105 -1.30 -16.35 3.20
N ALA A 106 -2.62 -16.43 3.39
CA ALA A 106 -3.41 -15.34 3.99
C ALA A 106 -2.91 -14.91 5.37
N ASN A 107 -2.30 -15.82 6.14
CA ASN A 107 -1.73 -15.58 7.46
C ASN A 107 -0.27 -15.11 7.44
N ALA A 108 0.26 -14.76 6.30
CA ALA A 108 1.63 -14.25 6.19
C ALA A 108 1.72 -12.82 6.74
N LYS A 109 2.65 -12.61 7.67
CA LYS A 109 3.05 -11.25 8.07
C LYS A 109 3.75 -10.57 6.89
N VAL A 110 3.37 -9.33 6.58
CA VAL A 110 3.84 -8.61 5.39
C VAL A 110 4.54 -7.32 5.80
N ASN A 111 5.79 -7.16 5.36
CA ASN A 111 6.57 -5.94 5.54
C ASN A 111 7.04 -5.47 4.16
N LEU A 112 6.53 -4.33 3.69
CA LEU A 112 6.87 -3.78 2.38
C LEU A 112 7.47 -2.39 2.54
N HIS A 113 8.57 -2.18 1.84
CA HIS A 113 9.19 -0.87 1.71
C HIS A 113 9.55 -0.59 0.25
N SER A 114 9.07 0.54 -0.27
CA SER A 114 9.50 1.08 -1.56
C SER A 114 9.97 2.53 -1.37
N GLY A 115 10.93 2.98 -2.16
CA GLY A 115 11.22 4.41 -2.25
C GLY A 115 10.02 5.15 -2.85
N ASP A 116 9.80 4.99 -4.14
CA ASP A 116 8.79 5.76 -4.88
C ASP A 116 7.66 4.90 -5.48
N GLY A 117 7.77 3.57 -5.39
CA GLY A 117 6.80 2.65 -5.96
C GLY A 117 5.52 2.49 -5.13
N SER A 118 4.42 2.24 -5.79
CA SER A 118 3.13 1.97 -5.14
C SER A 118 3.09 0.59 -4.49
N LEU A 119 2.38 0.49 -3.36
CA LEU A 119 2.17 -0.74 -2.61
C LEU A 119 0.71 -1.17 -2.71
N ILE A 120 0.47 -2.41 -3.12
CA ILE A 120 -0.87 -2.98 -3.21
C ILE A 120 -0.90 -4.28 -2.41
N VAL A 121 -1.83 -4.39 -1.48
CA VAL A 121 -1.98 -5.57 -0.61
C VAL A 121 -3.43 -6.03 -0.61
N SER A 122 -3.68 -7.30 -0.88
CA SER A 122 -5.04 -7.83 -0.87
C SER A 122 -5.16 -9.25 -0.30
N GLY A 123 -6.25 -9.51 0.44
CA GLY A 123 -6.60 -10.83 0.95
C GLY A 123 -5.74 -11.32 2.12
N ILE A 124 -5.11 -10.43 2.89
CA ILE A 124 -4.20 -10.77 3.98
C ILE A 124 -4.93 -10.72 5.31
N SER A 125 -4.70 -11.76 6.14
CA SER A 125 -5.30 -11.90 7.48
C SER A 125 -4.20 -12.05 8.54
N ALA A 126 -3.27 -11.09 8.56
CA ALA A 126 -2.11 -11.05 9.44
C ALA A 126 -1.56 -9.62 9.53
N PRO A 127 -0.65 -9.30 10.47
CA PRO A 127 -0.06 -7.97 10.56
C PRO A 127 0.63 -7.52 9.28
N ALA A 128 0.44 -6.24 8.90
CA ALA A 128 1.16 -5.61 7.80
C ALA A 128 1.79 -4.27 8.21
N ASP A 129 3.03 -4.05 7.78
CA ASP A 129 3.75 -2.77 7.88
C ASP A 129 4.18 -2.34 6.47
N LEU A 130 3.60 -1.25 5.98
CA LEU A 130 3.74 -0.77 4.60
C LEU A 130 4.35 0.63 4.62
N SER A 131 5.40 0.86 3.86
CA SER A 131 6.04 2.17 3.79
C SER A 131 6.51 2.48 2.38
N THR A 132 6.18 3.67 1.88
CA THR A 132 6.72 4.19 0.62
C THR A 132 7.05 5.68 0.76
N GLY A 133 7.87 6.24 -0.11
CA GLY A 133 8.10 7.68 -0.20
C GLY A 133 6.90 8.34 -0.90
N ASP A 134 6.89 8.31 -2.23
CA ASP A 134 5.91 9.05 -3.04
C ASP A 134 4.80 8.17 -3.62
N GLY A 135 4.87 6.85 -3.41
CA GLY A 135 3.90 5.90 -3.95
C GLY A 135 2.56 5.88 -3.21
N HIS A 136 1.53 5.44 -3.92
CA HIS A 136 0.22 5.18 -3.32
C HIS A 136 0.21 3.85 -2.56
N ILE A 137 -0.61 3.77 -1.52
CA ILE A 137 -0.84 2.53 -0.77
C ILE A 137 -2.31 2.13 -0.92
N ASP A 138 -2.55 0.98 -1.53
CA ASP A 138 -3.87 0.39 -1.68
C ASP A 138 -3.95 -0.92 -0.90
N VAL A 139 -4.86 -1.00 0.08
CA VAL A 139 -5.11 -2.21 0.88
C VAL A 139 -6.57 -2.60 0.80
N SER A 140 -6.84 -3.84 0.44
CA SER A 140 -8.20 -4.36 0.33
C SER A 140 -8.32 -5.78 0.86
N ASP A 141 -9.55 -6.17 1.28
CA ASP A 141 -9.82 -7.49 1.85
C ASP A 141 -8.81 -7.89 2.94
N PHE A 142 -8.54 -6.93 3.82
CA PHE A 142 -7.53 -7.06 4.87
C PHE A 142 -8.18 -7.39 6.22
N SER A 143 -7.45 -8.15 7.07
CA SER A 143 -7.88 -8.41 8.45
C SER A 143 -6.67 -8.48 9.38
N GLY A 144 -6.63 -7.62 10.39
CA GLY A 144 -5.58 -7.61 11.43
C GLY A 144 -4.97 -6.22 11.67
N PRO A 145 -3.83 -6.15 12.36
CA PRO A 145 -3.10 -4.91 12.57
C PRO A 145 -2.50 -4.37 11.28
N LEU A 146 -2.71 -3.07 10.98
CA LEU A 146 -2.16 -2.38 9.83
C LEU A 146 -1.43 -1.12 10.23
N LYS A 147 -0.19 -1.00 9.78
CA LYS A 147 0.56 0.24 9.78
C LYS A 147 0.93 0.58 8.34
N ALA A 148 0.52 1.77 7.88
CA ALA A 148 0.84 2.25 6.54
C ALA A 148 1.34 3.70 6.60
N LYS A 149 2.44 3.94 5.89
CA LYS A 149 3.07 5.26 5.83
C LYS A 149 3.51 5.59 4.41
N THR A 150 3.20 6.80 3.96
CA THR A 150 3.80 7.40 2.76
C THR A 150 4.19 8.85 3.06
N SER A 151 5.06 9.47 2.24
CA SER A 151 5.34 10.90 2.36
C SER A 151 4.31 11.70 1.56
N ASP A 152 4.22 11.48 0.25
CA ASP A 152 3.39 12.32 -0.63
C ASP A 152 2.26 11.54 -1.34
N GLY A 153 2.17 10.25 -1.12
CA GLY A 153 1.15 9.41 -1.75
C GLY A 153 -0.19 9.38 -1.00
N SER A 154 -1.25 9.11 -1.72
CA SER A 154 -2.56 8.84 -1.12
C SER A 154 -2.72 7.40 -0.69
N MET A 155 -3.59 7.18 0.30
CA MET A 155 -3.92 5.84 0.80
C MET A 155 -5.39 5.53 0.55
N ARG A 156 -5.65 4.32 0.04
CA ARG A 156 -6.99 3.72 -0.01
C ARG A 156 -6.96 2.41 0.75
N ILE A 157 -7.65 2.36 1.88
CA ILE A 157 -7.56 1.26 2.84
C ILE A 157 -8.96 0.73 3.11
N SER A 158 -9.16 -0.57 2.95
CA SER A 158 -10.44 -1.23 3.26
C SER A 158 -10.20 -2.57 3.96
N GLY A 159 -10.87 -2.81 5.09
CA GLY A 159 -10.71 -4.05 5.82
C GLY A 159 -11.25 -4.05 7.25
N ARG A 160 -10.97 -5.14 7.96
CA ARG A 160 -11.19 -5.28 9.40
C ARG A 160 -9.87 -5.05 10.14
N PHE A 161 -9.89 -4.17 11.12
CA PHE A 161 -8.68 -3.80 11.83
C PHE A 161 -8.80 -4.08 13.33
N ASP A 162 -7.71 -4.62 13.92
CA ASP A 162 -7.51 -4.75 15.35
C ASP A 162 -6.65 -3.61 15.89
N ASP A 163 -5.74 -3.12 15.05
CA ASP A 163 -4.93 -1.92 15.28
C ASP A 163 -4.72 -1.19 13.95
N LEU A 164 -4.75 0.15 13.96
CA LEU A 164 -4.67 0.96 12.75
C LEU A 164 -3.80 2.19 12.96
N SER A 165 -2.77 2.32 12.13
CA SER A 165 -1.89 3.49 12.10
C SER A 165 -1.62 3.90 10.65
N LEU A 166 -2.23 5.01 10.21
CA LEU A 166 -2.08 5.56 8.87
C LEU A 166 -1.42 6.93 8.95
N SER A 167 -0.42 7.17 8.13
CA SER A 167 0.28 8.47 8.09
C SER A 167 0.74 8.81 6.68
N THR A 168 0.37 9.99 6.19
CA THR A 168 0.94 10.59 4.98
C THR A 168 1.37 12.03 5.26
N GLY A 169 2.22 12.59 4.43
CA GLY A 169 2.50 14.02 4.41
C GLY A 169 1.40 14.74 3.63
N ASP A 170 1.46 14.73 2.31
CA ASP A 170 0.62 15.57 1.45
C ASP A 170 -0.52 14.82 0.75
N GLY A 171 -0.78 13.58 1.12
CA GLY A 171 -1.79 12.74 0.47
C GLY A 171 -3.15 12.71 1.17
N HIS A 172 -4.16 12.24 0.42
CA HIS A 172 -5.46 11.92 0.97
C HIS A 172 -5.48 10.53 1.59
N ILE A 173 -6.27 10.35 2.65
CA ILE A 173 -6.51 9.06 3.28
C ILE A 173 -8.00 8.74 3.14
N ASP A 174 -8.32 7.71 2.35
CA ASP A 174 -9.64 7.11 2.26
C ASP A 174 -9.61 5.76 2.98
N CYS A 175 -10.29 5.65 4.12
CA CYS A 175 -10.29 4.44 4.94
C CYS A 175 -11.71 3.95 5.20
N GLU A 176 -11.98 2.71 4.81
CA GLU A 176 -13.22 2.00 5.06
C GLU A 176 -13.01 0.90 6.09
N VAL A 177 -13.52 1.11 7.28
CA VAL A 177 -13.48 0.14 8.39
C VAL A 177 -14.67 -0.79 8.27
N GLN A 178 -14.41 -2.07 8.06
CA GLN A 178 -15.48 -3.07 7.90
C GLN A 178 -16.05 -3.51 9.26
N PRO A 179 -17.32 -3.97 9.29
CA PRO A 179 -17.95 -4.54 10.49
C PRO A 179 -17.12 -5.67 11.12
N GLY A 180 -17.09 -5.68 12.45
CA GLY A 180 -16.29 -6.63 13.23
C GLY A 180 -14.88 -6.17 13.54
N SER A 181 -14.48 -4.97 13.10
CA SER A 181 -13.26 -4.31 13.57
C SER A 181 -13.38 -3.96 15.06
N LYS A 182 -12.30 -4.16 15.80
CA LYS A 182 -12.25 -3.87 17.25
C LYS A 182 -10.93 -3.20 17.57
N MET A 183 -11.01 -2.06 18.23
CA MET A 183 -9.80 -1.35 18.64
C MET A 183 -9.09 -2.10 19.78
N GLY A 184 -7.95 -2.72 19.50
CA GLY A 184 -7.07 -3.30 20.52
C GLY A 184 -6.32 -2.24 21.33
N GLY A 185 -6.18 -1.04 20.79
CA GLY A 185 -5.49 0.10 21.38
C GLY A 185 -5.91 1.41 20.73
N ARG A 186 -5.04 2.42 20.79
CA ARG A 186 -5.24 3.72 20.11
C ARG A 186 -5.06 3.55 18.61
N TRP A 187 -6.04 4.01 17.83
CA TRP A 187 -5.87 4.17 16.39
C TRP A 187 -5.43 5.59 16.06
N MET A 188 -4.60 5.70 15.03
CA MET A 188 -3.99 6.96 14.63
C MET A 188 -4.08 7.14 13.12
N ILE A 189 -4.69 8.25 12.68
CA ILE A 189 -4.78 8.61 11.26
C ILE A 189 -4.28 10.05 11.12
N ARG A 190 -3.23 10.26 10.33
CA ARG A 190 -2.59 11.56 10.20
C ARG A 190 -2.24 11.89 8.77
N THR A 191 -2.48 13.14 8.40
CA THR A 191 -1.90 13.76 7.21
C THR A 191 -1.45 15.19 7.56
N SER A 192 -0.47 15.75 6.85
CA SER A 192 -0.15 17.16 6.99
C SER A 192 -1.10 17.98 6.12
N ASP A 193 -1.08 17.74 4.80
CA ASP A 193 -1.87 18.50 3.83
C ASP A 193 -2.78 17.56 3.04
N GLY A 194 -3.94 17.26 3.55
CA GLY A 194 -4.84 16.37 2.84
C GLY A 194 -6.13 16.10 3.57
N THR A 195 -7.08 15.56 2.86
CA THR A 195 -8.39 15.19 3.41
C THR A 195 -8.33 13.77 3.96
N VAL A 196 -8.92 13.57 5.12
CA VAL A 196 -9.18 12.25 5.69
C VAL A 196 -10.66 11.94 5.55
N ASN A 197 -10.99 10.88 4.81
CA ASN A 197 -12.32 10.31 4.72
C ASN A 197 -12.31 8.97 5.44
N LEU A 198 -13.06 8.86 6.52
CA LEU A 198 -13.15 7.66 7.33
C LEU A 198 -14.60 7.17 7.37
N HIS A 199 -14.81 5.95 6.88
CA HIS A 199 -16.09 5.26 6.95
C HIS A 199 -16.04 4.22 8.05
N LEU A 200 -16.92 4.39 9.06
CA LEU A 200 -17.02 3.50 10.21
C LEU A 200 -18.36 2.77 10.21
N PRO A 201 -18.41 1.51 10.69
CA PRO A 201 -19.69 0.86 10.97
C PRO A 201 -20.52 1.65 11.99
N ASN A 202 -21.84 1.62 11.86
CA ASN A 202 -22.73 2.35 12.77
C ASN A 202 -22.60 1.93 14.25
N ASP A 203 -22.15 0.71 14.50
CA ASP A 203 -21.94 0.14 15.83
C ASP A 203 -20.49 0.28 16.34
N PHE A 204 -19.65 1.04 15.66
CA PHE A 204 -18.25 1.22 16.02
C PHE A 204 -18.10 1.99 17.33
N ILE A 205 -17.33 1.43 18.26
CA ILE A 205 -17.15 1.95 19.62
C ILE A 205 -15.79 2.62 19.75
N ALA A 206 -15.75 3.94 20.04
CA ALA A 206 -14.50 4.67 20.22
C ALA A 206 -14.69 5.99 20.97
N ASN A 207 -13.64 6.48 21.60
CA ASN A 207 -13.50 7.88 21.94
C ASN A 207 -12.83 8.60 20.78
N LEU A 208 -13.56 9.51 20.13
CA LEU A 208 -13.07 10.27 18.99
C LEU A 208 -12.37 11.54 19.45
N GLU A 209 -11.18 11.78 18.90
CA GLU A 209 -10.51 13.08 18.89
C GLU A 209 -10.10 13.39 17.44
N ALA A 210 -10.79 14.32 16.80
CA ALA A 210 -10.53 14.76 15.44
C ALA A 210 -10.18 16.23 15.41
N ARG A 211 -9.07 16.60 14.76
CA ARG A 211 -8.60 18.00 14.68
C ARG A 211 -7.95 18.31 13.35
N THR A 212 -8.20 19.51 12.86
CA THR A 212 -7.53 20.12 11.71
C THR A 212 -6.96 21.48 12.09
N GLY A 213 -5.89 21.89 11.43
CA GLY A 213 -5.36 23.24 11.56
C GLY A 213 -6.17 24.24 10.74
N ASP A 214 -6.35 23.93 9.44
CA ASP A 214 -7.17 24.71 8.51
C ASP A 214 -8.11 23.77 7.73
N GLY A 215 -9.40 23.94 7.90
CA GLY A 215 -10.43 23.08 7.32
C GLY A 215 -11.57 22.80 8.28
N HIS A 216 -12.29 21.69 8.08
CA HIS A 216 -13.46 21.38 8.91
C HIS A 216 -13.48 19.89 9.28
N VAL A 217 -13.92 19.63 10.52
CA VAL A 217 -14.24 18.27 10.98
C VAL A 217 -15.75 18.06 10.87
N ARG A 218 -16.17 17.07 10.08
CA ARG A 218 -17.57 16.66 9.93
C ARG A 218 -17.73 15.23 10.42
N VAL A 219 -18.68 15.02 11.32
CA VAL A 219 -19.02 13.70 11.86
C VAL A 219 -20.49 13.45 11.59
N ASN A 220 -20.78 12.49 10.72
CA ASN A 220 -22.16 12.13 10.33
C ASN A 220 -22.68 10.90 11.10
N LEU A 221 -21.97 10.45 12.11
CA LEU A 221 -22.37 9.35 12.99
C LEU A 221 -22.97 9.87 14.30
N PRO A 222 -23.82 9.09 14.96
CA PRO A 222 -24.29 9.41 16.31
C PRO A 222 -23.11 9.52 17.29
N ILE A 223 -22.90 10.70 17.83
CA ILE A 223 -21.80 10.98 18.75
C ILE A 223 -22.31 11.72 19.99
N THR A 224 -21.91 11.28 21.17
CA THR A 224 -22.08 12.03 22.40
C THR A 224 -20.92 13.01 22.52
N MET A 225 -21.19 14.27 22.19
CA MET A 225 -20.18 15.34 22.16
C MET A 225 -19.68 15.64 23.58
N LYS A 226 -18.35 15.72 23.72
CA LYS A 226 -17.66 16.25 24.92
C LYS A 226 -17.27 17.71 24.71
N SER A 227 -16.67 18.01 23.55
CA SER A 227 -16.30 19.36 23.18
C SER A 227 -16.27 19.53 21.65
N SER A 228 -16.51 20.73 21.19
CA SER A 228 -16.27 21.15 19.80
C SER A 228 -15.79 22.60 19.78
N SER A 229 -14.90 22.93 18.84
CA SER A 229 -14.52 24.31 18.62
C SER A 229 -15.59 25.06 17.83
N SER A 230 -15.78 26.33 18.13
CA SER A 230 -16.76 27.20 17.44
C SER A 230 -16.46 27.37 15.94
N ASN A 231 -15.21 27.18 15.54
CA ASN A 231 -14.76 27.24 14.13
C ASN A 231 -14.80 25.90 13.40
N GLY A 232 -15.26 24.82 14.06
CA GLY A 232 -15.37 23.50 13.45
C GLY A 232 -14.04 22.76 13.23
N HIS A 233 -12.92 23.24 13.80
CA HIS A 233 -11.60 22.63 13.61
C HIS A 233 -11.32 21.45 14.56
N ARG A 234 -12.15 21.26 15.59
CA ARG A 234 -11.98 20.16 16.56
C ARG A 234 -13.31 19.58 16.96
N VAL A 235 -13.35 18.27 17.04
CA VAL A 235 -14.47 17.50 17.57
C VAL A 235 -13.92 16.45 18.51
N GLU A 236 -14.47 16.41 19.73
CA GLU A 236 -14.23 15.35 20.71
C GLU A 236 -15.55 14.77 21.19
N GLY A 237 -15.63 13.47 21.28
CA GLY A 237 -16.85 12.82 21.73
C GLY A 237 -16.71 11.30 21.83
N ALA A 238 -17.81 10.66 22.21
CA ALA A 238 -17.90 9.22 22.33
C ALA A 238 -18.85 8.65 21.26
N LEU A 239 -18.37 7.76 20.44
CA LEU A 239 -19.14 6.92 19.53
C LEU A 239 -19.62 5.68 20.29
N ASN A 240 -20.92 5.43 20.30
CA ASN A 240 -21.56 4.25 20.93
C ASN A 240 -21.06 3.96 22.37
N GLY A 241 -20.98 5.00 23.21
CA GLY A 241 -20.60 4.87 24.61
C GLY A 241 -19.09 5.05 24.89
N GLY A 242 -18.27 5.17 23.85
CA GLY A 242 -16.84 5.39 23.98
C GLY A 242 -16.03 4.13 24.25
N GLY A 243 -14.71 4.22 24.09
CA GLY A 243 -13.78 3.11 24.20
C GLY A 243 -12.33 3.57 24.08
N ASN A 244 -11.53 2.85 23.31
CA ASN A 244 -10.17 3.25 22.96
C ASN A 244 -10.17 4.55 22.10
N LEU A 245 -9.05 5.24 22.09
CA LEU A 245 -8.90 6.53 21.41
C LEU A 245 -8.72 6.36 19.90
N LEU A 246 -9.62 6.95 19.11
CA LEU A 246 -9.49 7.19 17.69
C LEU A 246 -9.02 8.64 17.50
N ASP A 247 -7.74 8.79 17.17
CA ASP A 247 -7.06 10.09 17.00
C ASP A 247 -6.85 10.38 15.52
N ILE A 248 -7.50 11.42 15.00
CA ILE A 248 -7.44 11.84 13.60
C ILE A 248 -6.95 13.27 13.52
N GLN A 249 -5.89 13.49 12.73
CA GLN A 249 -5.28 14.81 12.61
C GLN A 249 -4.95 15.12 11.16
N THR A 250 -5.24 16.35 10.74
CA THR A 250 -4.68 16.96 9.54
C THR A 250 -4.17 18.37 9.86
N GLY A 251 -3.17 18.84 9.16
CA GLY A 251 -2.78 20.24 9.21
C GLY A 251 -3.76 21.06 8.37
N ASP A 252 -3.62 20.97 7.06
CA ASP A 252 -4.48 21.69 6.11
C ASP A 252 -5.37 20.69 5.37
N GLY A 253 -6.66 20.72 5.65
CA GLY A 253 -7.62 19.83 5.00
C GLY A 253 -8.80 19.48 5.90
N SER A 254 -9.74 18.75 5.36
CA SER A 254 -10.96 18.38 6.08
C SER A 254 -10.91 16.94 6.57
N ILE A 255 -11.60 16.67 7.66
CA ILE A 255 -11.84 15.34 8.21
C ILE A 255 -13.32 15.02 8.08
N ASN A 256 -13.67 13.98 7.35
CA ASN A 256 -15.03 13.50 7.16
C ASN A 256 -15.15 12.10 7.75
N ILE A 257 -16.08 11.93 8.70
CA ILE A 257 -16.35 10.66 9.36
C ILE A 257 -17.82 10.30 9.13
N ASN A 258 -18.07 9.17 8.46
CA ASN A 258 -19.38 8.72 8.02
C ASN A 258 -19.67 7.31 8.52
#